data_93a3af82a137d61f3a3c9906e9d7406e
#
_entry.id   93a3af82a137d61f3a3c9906e9d7406e
#
_cell.length_a   1.000
_cell.length_b   1.000
_cell.length_c   1.000
_cell.angle_alpha   90.00
_cell.angle_beta   90.00
_cell.angle_gamma   90.00
#
_symmetry.space_group_name_H-M   'P 1'
#
loop_
_entity.id
_entity.type
_entity.pdbx_description
1 polymer ?
#
loop_
_entity_poly.entity_id
_entity_poly.type
_entity_poly.pdbx_seq_one_letter_code
_entity_poly.pdbx_strand_id
1 'polypeptide(L)'
;MIKWRGVKKYLIITLVSILYGAGTSLFLEPNELVPGGLTGIAMILNRFIPIGTGTFFLIMNIPIIILAWYKFGGKFIISTLYAVACVSIATDIFTGMPAVTKEPLLAVFMGDILIAFSIATIFKCGATSGGADIIIKLLRLKYPHIRTGRLFMIFDISVVALSGILFRNIDAALYAFIGIFVMSAVMDLVLYGQDEAKMVFIISEKFEILASKIMSDVDAGVTFLTGRGAYTKKEKEVILCVVRKAVYPKVEEIIKAEDPAAFLIVTHVHEIYGEGYKDIFANKV
;
A
#
# COMPACT_ATOMS: atom_id res chain seq x y z
N MET A 1 22.85 7.26 17.10
CA MET A 1 21.71 6.43 16.60
C MET A 1 21.09 6.94 15.30
N ILE A 2 21.24 8.18 14.87
CA ILE A 2 20.58 8.78 13.68
C ILE A 2 21.15 8.26 12.35
N LYS A 3 22.44 7.94 12.25
CA LYS A 3 23.10 7.47 11.01
C LYS A 3 22.60 6.11 10.54
N TRP A 4 22.35 5.15 11.42
CA TRP A 4 21.90 3.79 11.05
C TRP A 4 20.49 3.74 10.50
N ARG A 5 19.57 4.59 10.96
CA ARG A 5 18.21 4.69 10.39
C ARG A 5 18.24 5.19 8.94
N GLY A 6 19.17 6.14 8.64
CA GLY A 6 19.34 6.64 7.28
C GLY A 6 19.87 5.56 6.31
N VAL A 7 20.94 4.85 6.69
CA VAL A 7 21.54 3.80 5.86
C VAL A 7 20.54 2.68 5.58
N LYS A 8 19.81 2.20 6.61
CA LYS A 8 18.79 1.17 6.45
C LYS A 8 17.69 1.57 5.46
N LYS A 9 17.28 2.84 5.48
CA LYS A 9 16.30 3.39 4.54
C LYS A 9 16.77 3.24 3.09
N TYR A 10 17.99 3.72 2.78
CA TYR A 10 18.51 3.68 1.42
C TYR A 10 18.80 2.25 0.93
N LEU A 11 19.23 1.36 1.83
CA LEU A 11 19.40 -0.06 1.52
C LEU A 11 18.06 -0.73 1.15
N ILE A 12 16.99 -0.45 1.90
CA ILE A 12 15.64 -0.94 1.56
C ILE A 12 15.20 -0.39 0.19
N ILE A 13 15.39 0.92 -0.06
CA ILE A 13 15.04 1.52 -1.35
C ILE A 13 15.78 0.82 -2.48
N THR A 14 17.09 0.57 -2.35
CA THR A 14 17.86 -0.15 -3.37
C THR A 14 17.32 -1.55 -3.63
N LEU A 15 17.07 -2.33 -2.58
CA LEU A 15 16.55 -3.70 -2.73
C LEU A 15 15.20 -3.74 -3.44
N VAL A 16 14.26 -2.86 -3.03
CA VAL A 16 12.95 -2.86 -3.67
C VAL A 16 12.98 -2.24 -5.08
N SER A 17 13.94 -1.35 -5.37
CA SER A 17 14.14 -0.85 -6.74
C SER A 17 14.62 -1.95 -7.70
N ILE A 18 15.41 -2.92 -7.21
CA ILE A 18 15.77 -4.11 -8.00
C ILE A 18 14.53 -4.95 -8.30
N LEU A 19 13.63 -5.14 -7.31
CA LEU A 19 12.36 -5.84 -7.53
C LEU A 19 11.47 -5.10 -8.54
N TYR A 20 11.45 -3.76 -8.47
CA TYR A 20 10.72 -2.95 -9.44
C TYR A 20 11.25 -3.16 -10.88
N GLY A 21 12.56 -3.04 -11.08
CA GLY A 21 13.19 -3.27 -12.38
C GLY A 21 12.96 -4.68 -12.90
N ALA A 22 13.04 -5.69 -12.03
CA ALA A 22 12.74 -7.07 -12.39
C ALA A 22 11.26 -7.23 -12.81
N GLY A 23 10.30 -6.66 -12.07
CA GLY A 23 8.88 -6.67 -12.43
C GLY A 23 8.63 -6.05 -13.81
N THR A 24 9.25 -4.91 -14.07
CA THR A 24 9.11 -4.20 -15.36
C THR A 24 9.78 -4.97 -16.50
N SER A 25 11.08 -5.24 -16.40
CA SER A 25 11.87 -5.68 -17.55
C SER A 25 11.96 -7.19 -17.76
N LEU A 26 11.63 -8.01 -16.74
CA LEU A 26 11.63 -9.47 -16.88
C LEU A 26 10.22 -10.06 -17.06
N PHE A 27 9.17 -9.32 -16.64
CA PHE A 27 7.80 -9.81 -16.73
C PHE A 27 6.96 -9.01 -17.72
N LEU A 28 6.87 -7.69 -17.59
CA LEU A 28 5.93 -6.89 -18.38
C LEU A 28 6.47 -6.56 -19.77
N GLU A 29 7.66 -5.97 -19.86
CA GLU A 29 8.25 -5.49 -21.12
C GLU A 29 8.41 -6.60 -22.18
N PRO A 30 8.93 -7.80 -21.86
CA PRO A 30 9.07 -8.87 -22.87
C PRO A 30 7.75 -9.48 -23.35
N ASN A 31 6.68 -9.30 -22.58
CA ASN A 31 5.33 -9.73 -22.94
C ASN A 31 4.49 -8.62 -23.59
N GLU A 32 5.11 -7.48 -23.91
CA GLU A 32 4.45 -6.31 -24.50
C GLU A 32 3.32 -5.71 -23.63
N LEU A 33 3.36 -5.96 -22.33
CA LEU A 33 2.41 -5.49 -21.36
C LEU A 33 2.88 -4.14 -20.80
N VAL A 34 2.02 -3.14 -20.91
CA VAL A 34 2.35 -1.78 -20.47
C VAL A 34 1.73 -1.56 -19.10
N PRO A 35 2.54 -1.41 -18.04
CA PRO A 35 2.01 -1.02 -16.74
C PRO A 35 1.41 0.39 -16.81
N GLY A 36 0.63 0.76 -15.80
CA GLY A 36 0.20 2.14 -15.66
C GLY A 36 1.37 3.11 -15.43
N GLY A 37 1.00 4.35 -15.14
CA GLY A 37 1.93 5.37 -14.67
C GLY A 37 2.95 5.86 -15.71
N LEU A 38 4.00 6.50 -15.17
CA LEU A 38 5.06 7.06 -16.00
C LEU A 38 5.93 5.96 -16.64
N THR A 39 6.05 4.82 -15.99
CA THR A 39 6.77 3.66 -16.54
C THR A 39 6.10 3.14 -17.79
N GLY A 40 4.77 3.07 -17.79
CA GLY A 40 4.01 2.70 -18.98
C GLY A 40 4.24 3.67 -20.13
N ILE A 41 4.25 4.97 -19.86
CA ILE A 41 4.58 6.00 -20.87
C ILE A 41 6.03 5.82 -21.36
N ALA A 42 6.98 5.54 -20.47
CA ALA A 42 8.38 5.29 -20.84
C ALA A 42 8.52 4.05 -21.74
N MET A 43 7.79 2.97 -21.45
CA MET A 43 7.74 1.78 -22.31
C MET A 43 7.11 2.05 -23.68
N ILE A 44 6.07 2.86 -23.74
CA ILE A 44 5.47 3.28 -25.01
C ILE A 44 6.50 4.04 -25.84
N LEU A 45 7.22 4.98 -25.23
CA LEU A 45 8.23 5.79 -25.94
C LEU A 45 9.44 4.95 -26.39
N ASN A 46 9.85 3.97 -25.59
CA ASN A 46 10.95 3.05 -25.93
C ASN A 46 10.70 2.32 -27.27
N ARG A 47 9.43 2.02 -27.62
CA ARG A 47 9.11 1.38 -28.91
C ARG A 47 9.36 2.26 -30.12
N PHE A 48 9.34 3.57 -29.95
CA PHE A 48 9.57 4.53 -31.04
C PHE A 48 11.02 4.99 -31.10
N ILE A 49 11.70 5.03 -29.96
CA ILE A 49 13.06 5.54 -29.82
C ILE A 49 13.86 4.48 -29.02
N PRO A 50 14.95 3.92 -29.53
CA PRO A 50 15.71 2.84 -28.89
C PRO A 50 16.57 3.35 -27.73
N ILE A 51 15.93 3.88 -26.69
CA ILE A 51 16.54 4.31 -25.42
C ILE A 51 15.92 3.45 -24.32
N GLY A 52 16.71 2.92 -23.39
CA GLY A 52 16.20 2.05 -22.33
C GLY A 52 15.00 2.63 -21.58
N THR A 53 14.04 1.78 -21.22
CA THR A 53 12.82 2.17 -20.50
C THR A 53 13.14 2.91 -19.20
N GLY A 54 14.16 2.46 -18.46
CA GLY A 54 14.62 3.11 -17.24
C GLY A 54 15.20 4.51 -17.50
N THR A 55 15.95 4.66 -18.58
CA THR A 55 16.51 5.97 -18.98
C THR A 55 15.39 6.95 -19.35
N PHE A 56 14.39 6.54 -20.12
CA PHE A 56 13.20 7.39 -20.37
C PHE A 56 12.49 7.76 -19.09
N PHE A 57 12.28 6.79 -18.20
CA PHE A 57 11.67 7.00 -16.90
C PHE A 57 12.44 8.07 -16.10
N LEU A 58 13.77 8.00 -16.07
CA LEU A 58 14.61 8.98 -15.40
C LEU A 58 14.44 10.39 -15.99
N ILE A 59 14.54 10.52 -17.31
CA ILE A 59 14.41 11.81 -18.02
C ILE A 59 13.06 12.45 -17.74
N MET A 60 11.97 11.69 -17.85
CA MET A 60 10.62 12.19 -17.60
C MET A 60 10.38 12.59 -16.14
N ASN A 61 11.11 11.98 -15.19
CA ASN A 61 11.03 12.32 -13.78
C ASN A 61 11.70 13.66 -13.43
N ILE A 62 12.70 14.12 -14.19
CA ILE A 62 13.42 15.36 -13.89
C ILE A 62 12.47 16.56 -13.72
N PRO A 63 11.60 16.89 -14.68
CA PRO A 63 10.70 18.04 -14.54
C PRO A 63 9.71 17.87 -13.39
N ILE A 64 9.23 16.65 -13.15
CA ILE A 64 8.28 16.35 -12.06
C ILE A 64 8.94 16.54 -10.70
N ILE A 65 10.19 16.11 -10.54
CA ILE A 65 10.96 16.27 -9.32
C ILE A 65 11.26 17.75 -9.05
N ILE A 66 11.59 18.53 -10.09
CA ILE A 66 11.78 19.97 -9.97
C ILE A 66 10.50 20.65 -9.46
N LEU A 67 9.35 20.30 -9.99
CA LEU A 67 8.06 20.81 -9.50
C LEU A 67 7.76 20.39 -8.06
N ALA A 68 8.11 19.17 -7.69
CA ALA A 68 7.90 18.63 -6.36
C ALA A 68 8.80 19.30 -5.31
N TRP A 69 9.98 19.81 -5.71
CA TRP A 69 10.91 20.49 -4.82
C TRP A 69 10.25 21.66 -4.08
N TYR A 70 9.44 22.43 -4.78
CA TYR A 70 8.75 23.59 -4.18
C TYR A 70 7.73 23.22 -3.10
N LYS A 71 7.26 21.94 -3.05
CA LYS A 71 6.19 21.51 -2.14
C LYS A 71 6.66 20.62 -0.98
N PHE A 72 7.64 19.73 -1.20
CA PHE A 72 7.95 18.64 -0.26
C PHE A 72 9.27 18.78 0.50
N GLY A 73 10.08 19.77 0.17
CA GLY A 73 11.36 20.03 0.86
C GLY A 73 12.50 19.07 0.47
N GLY A 74 13.73 19.46 0.80
CA GLY A 74 14.96 18.83 0.29
C GLY A 74 15.16 17.35 0.68
N LYS A 75 14.81 16.97 1.91
CA LYS A 75 15.00 15.56 2.35
C LYS A 75 14.17 14.57 1.57
N PHE A 76 12.95 14.94 1.25
CA PHE A 76 12.05 14.12 0.43
C PHE A 76 12.60 13.98 -0.98
N ILE A 77 13.00 15.11 -1.59
CA ILE A 77 13.53 15.15 -2.95
C ILE A 77 14.79 14.31 -3.10
N ILE A 78 15.76 14.41 -2.18
CA ILE A 78 16.98 13.60 -2.22
C ILE A 78 16.66 12.10 -2.19
N SER A 79 15.74 11.70 -1.30
CA SER A 79 15.34 10.29 -1.20
C SER A 79 14.59 9.82 -2.44
N THR A 80 13.76 10.67 -3.02
CA THR A 80 13.02 10.38 -4.25
C THR A 80 13.96 10.31 -5.45
N LEU A 81 14.89 11.25 -5.59
CA LEU A 81 15.89 11.23 -6.65
C LEU A 81 16.74 9.95 -6.61
N TYR A 82 17.15 9.55 -5.39
CA TYR A 82 17.85 8.30 -5.19
C TYR A 82 17.01 7.09 -5.62
N ALA A 83 15.73 7.03 -5.21
CA ALA A 83 14.82 5.94 -5.59
C ALA A 83 14.62 5.88 -7.11
N VAL A 84 14.36 7.03 -7.76
CA VAL A 84 14.20 7.12 -9.22
C VAL A 84 15.46 6.63 -9.94
N ALA A 85 16.66 7.05 -9.49
CA ALA A 85 17.91 6.58 -10.07
C ALA A 85 18.09 5.07 -9.91
N CYS A 86 17.83 4.51 -8.72
CA CYS A 86 17.92 3.08 -8.47
C CYS A 86 16.91 2.28 -9.33
N VAL A 87 15.67 2.74 -9.44
CA VAL A 87 14.64 2.11 -10.27
C VAL A 87 15.08 2.14 -11.75
N SER A 88 15.52 3.30 -12.25
CA SER A 88 15.94 3.45 -13.64
C SER A 88 17.11 2.52 -13.99
N ILE A 89 18.13 2.51 -13.15
CA ILE A 89 19.31 1.64 -13.34
C ILE A 89 18.89 0.17 -13.29
N ALA A 90 18.08 -0.23 -12.31
CA ALA A 90 17.63 -1.62 -12.20
C ALA A 90 16.80 -2.05 -13.41
N THR A 91 15.90 -1.19 -13.90
CA THR A 91 15.10 -1.46 -15.10
C THR A 91 15.99 -1.66 -16.31
N ASP A 92 16.95 -0.75 -16.57
CA ASP A 92 17.84 -0.85 -17.73
C ASP A 92 18.80 -2.04 -17.64
N ILE A 93 19.27 -2.44 -16.45
CA ILE A 93 20.10 -3.63 -16.26
C ILE A 93 19.36 -4.90 -16.70
N PHE A 94 18.07 -5.00 -16.41
CA PHE A 94 17.27 -6.16 -16.78
C PHE A 94 16.68 -6.09 -18.19
N THR A 95 16.70 -4.93 -18.84
CA THR A 95 16.22 -4.75 -20.22
C THR A 95 17.02 -5.64 -21.18
N GLY A 96 16.32 -6.33 -22.06
CA GLY A 96 16.91 -7.26 -23.03
C GLY A 96 17.20 -8.66 -22.48
N MET A 97 16.99 -8.91 -21.18
CA MET A 97 17.05 -10.26 -20.65
C MET A 97 15.80 -11.08 -21.08
N PRO A 98 15.90 -12.42 -21.14
CA PRO A 98 14.77 -13.25 -21.50
C PRO A 98 13.64 -13.12 -20.49
N ALA A 99 12.39 -13.17 -20.98
CA ALA A 99 11.21 -13.20 -20.13
C ALA A 99 11.24 -14.39 -19.16
N VAL A 100 10.88 -14.15 -17.89
CA VAL A 100 10.74 -15.23 -16.89
C VAL A 100 9.55 -16.12 -17.24
N THR A 101 8.50 -15.55 -17.82
CA THR A 101 7.33 -16.28 -18.33
C THR A 101 6.84 -15.63 -19.61
N LYS A 102 6.29 -16.44 -20.51
CA LYS A 102 5.64 -15.98 -21.74
C LYS A 102 4.11 -15.97 -21.62
N GLU A 103 3.56 -16.39 -20.48
CA GLU A 103 2.14 -16.34 -20.19
C GLU A 103 1.75 -14.93 -19.75
N PRO A 104 0.97 -14.16 -20.53
CA PRO A 104 0.68 -12.76 -20.23
C PRO A 104 0.02 -12.55 -18.87
N LEU A 105 -0.89 -13.45 -18.47
CA LEU A 105 -1.58 -13.34 -17.19
C LEU A 105 -0.62 -13.50 -16.00
N LEU A 106 0.30 -14.47 -16.06
CA LEU A 106 1.31 -14.68 -15.03
C LEU A 106 2.29 -13.51 -15.00
N ALA A 107 2.65 -12.99 -16.17
CA ALA A 107 3.55 -11.84 -16.29
C ALA A 107 2.94 -10.59 -15.63
N VAL A 108 1.67 -10.28 -15.89
CA VAL A 108 0.94 -9.19 -15.24
C VAL A 108 0.87 -9.40 -13.73
N PHE A 109 0.44 -10.57 -13.28
CA PHE A 109 0.29 -10.85 -11.85
C PHE A 109 1.61 -10.66 -11.10
N MET A 110 2.66 -11.31 -11.54
CA MET A 110 3.96 -11.27 -10.85
C MET A 110 4.66 -9.92 -11.03
N GLY A 111 4.62 -9.35 -12.24
CA GLY A 111 5.21 -8.06 -12.52
C GLY A 111 4.59 -6.96 -11.68
N ASP A 112 3.26 -6.86 -11.67
CA ASP A 112 2.55 -5.82 -10.91
C ASP A 112 2.61 -6.00 -9.40
N ILE A 113 2.66 -7.25 -8.89
CA ILE A 113 2.94 -7.50 -7.46
C ILE A 113 4.32 -6.94 -7.07
N LEU A 114 5.35 -7.22 -7.85
CA LEU A 114 6.71 -6.76 -7.56
C LEU A 114 6.81 -5.22 -7.62
N ILE A 115 6.19 -4.61 -8.63
CA ILE A 115 6.15 -3.16 -8.80
C ILE A 115 5.38 -2.51 -7.65
N ALA A 116 4.17 -2.97 -7.36
CA ALA A 116 3.32 -2.42 -6.31
C ALA A 116 3.95 -2.53 -4.92
N PHE A 117 4.53 -3.70 -4.60
CA PHE A 117 5.27 -3.90 -3.36
C PHE A 117 6.44 -2.92 -3.23
N SER A 118 7.16 -2.71 -4.33
CA SER A 118 8.31 -1.80 -4.38
C SER A 118 7.88 -0.35 -4.15
N ILE A 119 6.88 0.13 -4.88
CA ILE A 119 6.35 1.49 -4.75
C ILE A 119 5.84 1.73 -3.32
N ALA A 120 5.02 0.82 -2.80
CA ALA A 120 4.46 0.95 -1.45
C ALA A 120 5.56 0.98 -0.37
N THR A 121 6.62 0.18 -0.53
CA THR A 121 7.76 0.16 0.40
C THR A 121 8.58 1.44 0.30
N ILE A 122 8.81 1.96 -0.92
CA ILE A 122 9.47 3.26 -1.12
C ILE A 122 8.65 4.37 -0.44
N PHE A 123 7.31 4.35 -0.54
CA PHE A 123 6.43 5.29 0.16
C PHE A 123 6.57 5.20 1.68
N LYS A 124 6.62 3.99 2.26
CA LYS A 124 6.87 3.79 3.69
C LYS A 124 8.24 4.32 4.13
N CYS A 125 9.21 4.33 3.23
CA CYS A 125 10.51 4.95 3.46
C CYS A 125 10.48 6.49 3.36
N GLY A 126 9.34 7.12 3.09
CA GLY A 126 9.22 8.58 2.94
C GLY A 126 9.91 9.11 1.69
N ALA A 127 9.85 8.33 0.60
CA ALA A 127 10.26 8.71 -0.75
C ALA A 127 9.14 8.35 -1.74
N THR A 128 9.32 8.60 -3.03
CA THR A 128 8.48 8.04 -4.10
C THR A 128 9.35 7.45 -5.19
N SER A 129 8.76 6.58 -6.01
CA SER A 129 9.42 6.09 -7.23
C SER A 129 9.43 7.15 -8.35
N GLY A 130 8.83 8.31 -8.13
CA GLY A 130 8.76 9.41 -9.09
C GLY A 130 7.43 9.43 -9.86
N GLY A 131 7.39 10.22 -10.94
CA GLY A 131 6.30 10.21 -11.90
C GLY A 131 4.90 10.48 -11.32
N ALA A 132 3.97 9.62 -11.67
CA ALA A 132 2.59 9.65 -11.18
C ALA A 132 2.50 9.62 -9.66
N ASP A 133 3.44 8.97 -9.00
CA ASP A 133 3.49 8.84 -7.54
C ASP A 133 3.53 10.20 -6.84
N ILE A 134 4.29 11.14 -7.40
CA ILE A 134 4.38 12.52 -6.88
C ILE A 134 3.03 13.22 -7.02
N ILE A 135 2.37 13.04 -8.16
CA ILE A 135 1.04 13.60 -8.43
C ILE A 135 0.02 13.00 -7.45
N ILE A 136 0.07 11.69 -7.26
CA ILE A 136 -0.80 10.98 -6.32
C ILE A 136 -0.54 11.42 -4.89
N LYS A 137 0.71 11.63 -4.50
CA LYS A 137 1.05 12.18 -3.19
C LYS A 137 0.49 13.59 -2.99
N LEU A 138 0.56 14.46 -4.01
CA LEU A 138 -0.05 15.78 -3.99
C LEU A 138 -1.59 15.71 -3.87
N LEU A 139 -2.21 14.79 -4.61
CA LEU A 139 -3.67 14.56 -4.53
C LEU A 139 -4.09 14.07 -3.15
N ARG A 140 -3.30 13.22 -2.51
CA ARG A 140 -3.56 12.76 -1.13
C ARG A 140 -3.50 13.88 -0.09
N LEU A 141 -2.65 14.88 -0.28
CA LEU A 141 -2.67 16.06 0.61
C LEU A 141 -3.99 16.83 0.54
N LYS A 142 -4.63 16.82 -0.65
CA LYS A 142 -5.94 17.47 -0.85
C LYS A 142 -7.13 16.56 -0.52
N TYR A 143 -6.98 15.24 -0.77
CA TYR A 143 -8.02 14.22 -0.62
C TYR A 143 -7.54 13.05 0.25
N PRO A 144 -7.30 13.24 1.57
CA PRO A 144 -6.71 12.23 2.45
C PRO A 144 -7.60 10.99 2.64
N HIS A 145 -8.91 11.12 2.42
CA HIS A 145 -9.90 10.04 2.54
C HIS A 145 -9.84 9.02 1.40
N ILE A 146 -9.16 9.33 0.29
CA ILE A 146 -9.04 8.39 -0.83
C ILE A 146 -7.79 7.53 -0.63
N ARG A 147 -7.94 6.20 -0.67
CA ARG A 147 -6.82 5.26 -0.59
C ARG A 147 -5.86 5.45 -1.77
N THR A 148 -4.57 5.28 -1.51
CA THR A 148 -3.51 5.48 -2.51
C THR A 148 -3.71 4.59 -3.73
N GLY A 149 -4.03 3.30 -3.54
CA GLY A 149 -4.25 2.37 -4.65
C GLY A 149 -5.38 2.82 -5.59
N ARG A 150 -6.46 3.42 -5.06
CA ARG A 150 -7.53 3.96 -5.91
C ARG A 150 -7.08 5.12 -6.79
N LEU A 151 -6.21 5.99 -6.27
CA LEU A 151 -5.66 7.11 -7.03
C LEU A 151 -4.75 6.60 -8.16
N PHE A 152 -3.92 5.59 -7.87
CA PHE A 152 -3.13 4.90 -8.88
C PHE A 152 -4.03 4.28 -9.94
N MET A 153 -5.04 3.52 -9.53
CA MET A 153 -5.98 2.88 -10.46
C MET A 153 -6.59 3.87 -11.45
N ILE A 154 -7.06 5.04 -11.00
CA ILE A 154 -7.65 6.06 -11.87
C ILE A 154 -6.63 6.58 -12.89
N PHE A 155 -5.39 6.85 -12.46
CA PHE A 155 -4.34 7.34 -13.32
C PHE A 155 -3.91 6.27 -14.35
N ASP A 156 -3.70 5.04 -13.88
CA ASP A 156 -3.19 3.94 -14.68
C ASP A 156 -4.18 3.48 -15.75
N ILE A 157 -5.48 3.47 -15.45
CA ILE A 157 -6.54 3.20 -16.45
C ILE A 157 -6.39 4.12 -17.66
N SER A 158 -6.10 5.41 -17.44
CA SER A 158 -5.93 6.35 -18.56
C SER A 158 -4.72 6.03 -19.43
N VAL A 159 -3.61 5.58 -18.82
CA VAL A 159 -2.40 5.20 -19.55
C VAL A 159 -2.61 3.90 -20.33
N VAL A 160 -3.23 2.91 -19.70
CA VAL A 160 -3.51 1.60 -20.33
C VAL A 160 -4.52 1.76 -21.48
N ALA A 161 -5.56 2.56 -21.31
CA ALA A 161 -6.48 2.84 -22.38
C ALA A 161 -5.78 3.50 -23.59
N LEU A 162 -4.89 4.45 -23.33
CA LEU A 162 -4.08 5.09 -24.36
C LEU A 162 -3.17 4.07 -25.08
N SER A 163 -2.53 3.16 -24.33
CA SER A 163 -1.66 2.13 -24.91
C SER A 163 -2.44 1.17 -25.81
N GLY A 164 -3.63 0.75 -25.39
CA GLY A 164 -4.53 -0.10 -26.18
C GLY A 164 -4.92 0.51 -27.52
N ILE A 165 -5.17 1.81 -27.54
CA ILE A 165 -5.48 2.57 -28.77
C ILE A 165 -4.24 2.67 -29.68
N LEU A 166 -3.08 3.04 -29.11
CA LEU A 166 -1.85 3.26 -29.88
C LEU A 166 -1.31 1.97 -30.50
N PHE A 167 -1.32 0.88 -29.74
CA PHE A 167 -0.77 -0.40 -30.20
C PHE A 167 -1.80 -1.30 -30.90
N ARG A 168 -3.09 -0.90 -30.89
CA ARG A 168 -4.21 -1.69 -31.46
C ARG A 168 -4.23 -3.14 -30.94
N ASN A 169 -3.76 -3.35 -29.72
CA ASN A 169 -3.73 -4.65 -29.04
C ASN A 169 -4.68 -4.59 -27.83
N ILE A 170 -5.91 -5.01 -28.06
CA ILE A 170 -6.97 -5.01 -27.04
C ILE A 170 -6.65 -6.03 -25.93
N ASP A 171 -6.10 -7.20 -26.30
CA ASP A 171 -5.79 -8.24 -25.33
C ASP A 171 -4.72 -7.79 -24.34
N ALA A 172 -3.64 -7.16 -24.83
CA ALA A 172 -2.62 -6.58 -23.97
C ALA A 172 -3.17 -5.49 -23.05
N ALA A 173 -4.09 -4.65 -23.55
CA ALA A 173 -4.75 -3.63 -22.72
C ALA A 173 -5.66 -4.26 -21.65
N LEU A 174 -6.37 -5.35 -21.96
CA LEU A 174 -7.19 -6.09 -20.99
C LEU A 174 -6.36 -6.77 -19.92
N TYR A 175 -5.22 -7.38 -20.27
CA TYR A 175 -4.29 -7.92 -19.30
C TYR A 175 -3.72 -6.81 -18.40
N ALA A 176 -3.28 -5.69 -18.97
CA ALA A 176 -2.79 -4.56 -18.20
C ALA A 176 -3.88 -3.99 -17.28
N PHE A 177 -5.15 -3.98 -17.72
CA PHE A 177 -6.27 -3.57 -16.88
C PHE A 177 -6.45 -4.48 -15.66
N ILE A 178 -6.31 -5.81 -15.81
CA ILE A 178 -6.27 -6.75 -14.68
C ILE A 178 -5.12 -6.40 -13.73
N GLY A 179 -3.94 -6.10 -14.27
CA GLY A 179 -2.76 -5.71 -13.50
C GLY A 179 -2.98 -4.48 -12.62
N ILE A 180 -3.73 -3.48 -13.11
CA ILE A 180 -4.07 -2.30 -12.33
C ILE A 180 -4.81 -2.66 -11.03
N PHE A 181 -5.74 -3.62 -11.07
CA PHE A 181 -6.43 -4.09 -9.87
C PHE A 181 -5.49 -4.81 -8.91
N VAL A 182 -4.61 -5.67 -9.43
CA VAL A 182 -3.59 -6.36 -8.63
C VAL A 182 -2.68 -5.35 -7.97
N MET A 183 -2.17 -4.39 -8.73
CA MET A 183 -1.31 -3.33 -8.25
C MET A 183 -1.98 -2.51 -7.15
N SER A 184 -3.24 -2.08 -7.36
CA SER A 184 -4.01 -1.33 -6.38
C SER A 184 -4.22 -2.10 -5.07
N ALA A 185 -4.58 -3.39 -5.17
CA ALA A 185 -4.80 -4.25 -4.02
C ALA A 185 -3.51 -4.49 -3.22
N VAL A 186 -2.40 -4.79 -3.89
CA VAL A 186 -1.09 -5.00 -3.25
C VAL A 186 -0.58 -3.69 -2.63
N MET A 187 -0.73 -2.56 -3.32
CA MET A 187 -0.37 -1.26 -2.81
C MET A 187 -1.10 -0.96 -1.49
N ASP A 188 -2.43 -1.12 -1.47
CA ASP A 188 -3.24 -0.88 -0.28
C ASP A 188 -2.93 -1.88 0.84
N LEU A 189 -2.70 -3.15 0.51
CA LEU A 189 -2.29 -4.18 1.47
C LEU A 189 -0.96 -3.82 2.14
N VAL A 190 0.04 -3.43 1.36
CA VAL A 190 1.36 -3.06 1.89
C VAL A 190 1.28 -1.77 2.68
N LEU A 191 0.56 -0.75 2.21
CA LEU A 191 0.48 0.55 2.89
C LEU A 191 -0.36 0.51 4.17
N TYR A 192 -1.49 -0.19 4.15
CA TYR A 192 -2.53 -0.10 5.20
C TYR A 192 -2.84 -1.43 5.88
N GLY A 193 -2.49 -2.57 5.29
CA GLY A 193 -2.94 -3.89 5.75
C GLY A 193 -2.47 -4.32 7.15
N GLN A 194 -1.49 -3.63 7.74
CA GLN A 194 -1.05 -3.86 9.13
C GLN A 194 -1.81 -3.02 10.16
N ASP A 195 -2.58 -2.04 9.70
CA ASP A 195 -3.26 -1.06 10.56
C ASP A 195 -4.76 -1.35 10.72
N GLU A 196 -5.24 -2.45 10.14
CA GLU A 196 -6.64 -2.85 10.33
C GLU A 196 -6.86 -3.29 11.78
N ALA A 197 -7.86 -2.69 12.42
CA ALA A 197 -8.28 -3.09 13.75
C ALA A 197 -9.76 -3.43 13.78
N LYS A 198 -10.15 -4.13 14.84
CA LYS A 198 -11.53 -4.45 15.14
C LYS A 198 -11.94 -3.77 16.44
N MET A 199 -13.07 -3.13 16.41
CA MET A 199 -13.78 -2.65 17.62
C MET A 199 -14.80 -3.70 18.00
N VAL A 200 -14.73 -4.15 19.22
CA VAL A 200 -15.55 -5.25 19.74
C VAL A 200 -16.37 -4.72 20.91
N PHE A 201 -17.69 -4.89 20.83
CA PHE A 201 -18.57 -4.73 21.94
C PHE A 201 -18.96 -6.11 22.44
N ILE A 202 -18.83 -6.35 23.76
CA ILE A 202 -19.12 -7.62 24.37
C ILE A 202 -20.17 -7.37 25.46
N ILE A 203 -21.30 -8.03 25.36
CA ILE A 203 -22.37 -8.02 26.34
C ILE A 203 -22.40 -9.39 27.02
N SER A 204 -22.03 -9.43 28.29
CA SER A 204 -21.91 -10.66 29.09
C SER A 204 -22.22 -10.37 30.56
N GLU A 205 -22.77 -11.34 31.25
CA GLU A 205 -22.90 -11.27 32.72
C GLU A 205 -21.53 -11.47 33.44
N LYS A 206 -20.52 -12.02 32.71
CA LYS A 206 -19.15 -12.23 33.22
C LYS A 206 -18.18 -11.14 32.76
N PHE A 207 -18.66 -9.92 32.63
CA PHE A 207 -17.91 -8.81 32.01
C PHE A 207 -16.57 -8.51 32.73
N GLU A 208 -16.50 -8.59 34.07
CA GLU A 208 -15.28 -8.32 34.83
C GLU A 208 -14.18 -9.36 34.54
N ILE A 209 -14.55 -10.66 34.48
CA ILE A 209 -13.62 -11.76 34.18
C ILE A 209 -13.08 -11.62 32.76
N LEU A 210 -13.97 -11.37 31.81
CA LEU A 210 -13.61 -11.15 30.41
C LEU A 210 -12.68 -9.95 30.23
N ALA A 211 -13.01 -8.83 30.87
CA ALA A 211 -12.18 -7.63 30.81
C ALA A 211 -10.78 -7.87 31.38
N SER A 212 -10.69 -8.53 32.55
CA SER A 212 -9.42 -8.87 33.18
C SER A 212 -8.55 -9.75 32.28
N LYS A 213 -9.11 -10.79 31.66
CA LYS A 213 -8.41 -11.68 30.75
C LYS A 213 -8.00 -11.00 29.44
N ILE A 214 -8.86 -10.16 28.89
CA ILE A 214 -8.51 -9.40 27.68
C ILE A 214 -7.35 -8.44 27.97
N MET A 215 -7.35 -7.76 29.10
CA MET A 215 -6.24 -6.88 29.49
C MET A 215 -4.94 -7.67 29.74
N SER A 216 -4.99 -8.81 30.46
CA SER A 216 -3.79 -9.58 30.83
C SER A 216 -3.19 -10.35 29.66
N ASP A 217 -4.02 -11.02 28.85
CA ASP A 217 -3.56 -12.00 27.87
C ASP A 217 -3.35 -11.40 26.47
N VAL A 218 -4.05 -10.29 26.20
CA VAL A 218 -4.06 -9.61 24.89
C VAL A 218 -3.35 -8.27 24.92
N ASP A 219 -3.09 -7.71 26.12
CA ASP A 219 -2.54 -6.37 26.32
C ASP A 219 -3.36 -5.30 25.61
N ALA A 220 -4.69 -5.38 25.74
CA ALA A 220 -5.62 -4.47 25.09
C ALA A 220 -6.38 -3.63 26.10
N GLY A 221 -6.52 -2.34 25.81
CA GLY A 221 -7.35 -1.45 26.63
C GLY A 221 -8.83 -1.83 26.56
N VAL A 222 -9.49 -1.83 27.71
CA VAL A 222 -10.90 -2.14 27.86
C VAL A 222 -11.62 -0.95 28.51
N THR A 223 -12.80 -0.62 27.99
CA THR A 223 -13.67 0.41 28.54
C THR A 223 -15.04 -0.19 28.81
N PHE A 224 -15.61 0.05 29.99
CA PHE A 224 -16.99 -0.29 30.27
C PHE A 224 -17.93 0.82 29.82
N LEU A 225 -19.00 0.44 29.15
CA LEU A 225 -20.09 1.31 28.75
C LEU A 225 -21.35 0.84 29.48
N THR A 226 -21.86 1.67 30.38
CA THR A 226 -23.11 1.37 31.10
C THR A 226 -24.29 1.53 30.15
N GLY A 227 -25.08 0.49 30.01
CA GLY A 227 -26.27 0.44 29.18
C GLY A 227 -27.48 -0.08 29.97
N ARG A 228 -28.68 0.14 29.45
CA ARG A 228 -29.90 -0.42 30.03
C ARG A 228 -30.65 -1.28 29.04
N GLY A 229 -30.90 -2.53 29.40
CA GLY A 229 -31.68 -3.43 28.58
C GLY A 229 -33.12 -2.90 28.37
N ALA A 230 -33.49 -2.68 27.11
CA ALA A 230 -34.82 -2.12 26.81
C ALA A 230 -35.95 -3.05 27.26
N TYR A 231 -35.76 -4.36 27.13
CA TYR A 231 -36.73 -5.38 27.53
C TYR A 231 -36.64 -5.70 29.04
N THR A 232 -35.46 -5.99 29.53
CA THR A 232 -35.24 -6.43 30.94
C THR A 232 -35.28 -5.30 31.94
N LYS A 233 -35.16 -4.02 31.49
CA LYS A 233 -35.02 -2.81 32.30
C LYS A 233 -33.84 -2.83 33.28
N LYS A 234 -32.97 -3.82 33.22
CA LYS A 234 -31.75 -3.97 34.05
C LYS A 234 -30.60 -3.18 33.45
N GLU A 235 -29.77 -2.64 34.32
CA GLU A 235 -28.45 -2.10 33.92
C GLU A 235 -27.51 -3.22 33.51
N LYS A 236 -26.69 -2.97 32.52
CA LYS A 236 -25.67 -3.91 31.99
C LYS A 236 -24.41 -3.14 31.64
N GLU A 237 -23.26 -3.74 31.95
CA GLU A 237 -21.98 -3.27 31.49
C GLU A 237 -21.62 -3.93 30.15
N VAL A 238 -21.27 -3.10 29.19
CA VAL A 238 -20.84 -3.52 27.87
C VAL A 238 -19.33 -3.27 27.76
N ILE A 239 -18.55 -4.30 27.51
CA ILE A 239 -17.12 -4.16 27.25
C ILE A 239 -16.93 -3.57 25.84
N LEU A 240 -16.23 -2.47 25.75
CA LEU A 240 -15.69 -1.93 24.51
C LEU A 240 -14.17 -2.15 24.51
N CYS A 241 -13.67 -2.89 23.54
CA CYS A 241 -12.24 -2.97 23.30
C CYS A 241 -11.93 -2.80 21.80
N VAL A 242 -10.75 -2.27 21.52
CA VAL A 242 -10.23 -2.12 20.16
C VAL A 242 -8.92 -2.88 20.08
N VAL A 243 -8.84 -3.81 19.14
CA VAL A 243 -7.68 -4.69 18.98
C VAL A 243 -7.25 -4.77 17.52
N ARG A 244 -5.96 -4.99 17.28
CA ARG A 244 -5.48 -5.24 15.92
C ARG A 244 -6.14 -6.49 15.35
N LYS A 245 -6.44 -6.49 14.06
CA LYS A 245 -7.09 -7.61 13.37
C LYS A 245 -6.37 -8.95 13.62
N ALA A 246 -5.05 -8.95 13.67
CA ALA A 246 -4.23 -10.15 13.92
C ALA A 246 -4.42 -10.73 15.33
N VAL A 247 -4.81 -9.91 16.30
CA VAL A 247 -4.97 -10.30 17.71
C VAL A 247 -6.42 -10.67 18.03
N TYR A 248 -7.39 -10.22 17.24
CA TYR A 248 -8.81 -10.50 17.46
C TYR A 248 -9.17 -11.97 17.67
N PRO A 249 -8.60 -12.96 16.92
CA PRO A 249 -8.91 -14.36 17.16
C PRO A 249 -8.67 -14.82 18.61
N LYS A 250 -7.64 -14.28 19.27
CA LYS A 250 -7.36 -14.58 20.69
C LYS A 250 -8.42 -14.00 21.62
N VAL A 251 -8.94 -12.81 21.32
CA VAL A 251 -10.07 -12.22 22.06
C VAL A 251 -11.32 -13.08 21.92
N GLU A 252 -11.59 -13.54 20.71
CA GLU A 252 -12.73 -14.44 20.44
C GLU A 252 -12.62 -15.77 21.19
N GLU A 253 -11.40 -16.34 21.26
CA GLU A 253 -11.13 -17.58 22.02
C GLU A 253 -11.38 -17.37 23.51
N ILE A 254 -10.89 -16.29 24.10
CA ILE A 254 -11.12 -15.94 25.51
C ILE A 254 -12.62 -15.85 25.81
N ILE A 255 -13.39 -15.16 24.95
CA ILE A 255 -14.81 -14.98 25.14
C ILE A 255 -15.56 -16.32 25.08
N LYS A 256 -15.25 -17.14 24.06
CA LYS A 256 -15.88 -18.47 23.90
C LYS A 256 -15.57 -19.40 25.08
N ALA A 257 -14.37 -19.32 25.65
CA ALA A 257 -13.98 -20.15 26.78
C ALA A 257 -14.68 -19.75 28.08
N GLU A 258 -14.84 -18.44 28.32
CA GLU A 258 -15.40 -17.95 29.59
C GLU A 258 -16.91 -17.84 29.59
N ASP A 259 -17.48 -17.34 28.50
CA ASP A 259 -18.93 -17.15 28.35
C ASP A 259 -19.41 -17.43 26.92
N PRO A 260 -19.72 -18.69 26.59
CA PRO A 260 -20.26 -19.05 25.28
C PRO A 260 -21.59 -18.36 24.93
N ALA A 261 -22.31 -17.80 25.92
CA ALA A 261 -23.55 -17.09 25.72
C ALA A 261 -23.38 -15.59 25.53
N ALA A 262 -22.14 -15.07 25.58
CA ALA A 262 -21.86 -13.67 25.39
C ALA A 262 -22.31 -13.20 23.99
N PHE A 263 -22.89 -12.00 23.93
CA PHE A 263 -23.27 -11.39 22.65
C PHE A 263 -22.17 -10.43 22.19
N LEU A 264 -21.68 -10.66 20.97
CA LEU A 264 -20.58 -9.90 20.39
C LEU A 264 -21.04 -9.09 19.19
N ILE A 265 -20.61 -7.83 19.15
CA ILE A 265 -20.69 -6.98 17.95
C ILE A 265 -19.25 -6.64 17.55
N VAL A 266 -18.89 -7.01 16.33
CA VAL A 266 -17.54 -6.78 15.80
C VAL A 266 -17.62 -5.90 14.56
N THR A 267 -16.94 -4.78 14.59
CA THR A 267 -16.86 -3.87 13.45
C THR A 267 -15.43 -3.57 13.05
N HIS A 268 -15.20 -3.27 11.78
CA HIS A 268 -13.89 -2.86 11.29
C HIS A 268 -13.65 -1.39 11.61
N VAL A 269 -12.47 -1.10 12.14
CA VAL A 269 -12.00 0.25 12.37
C VAL A 269 -10.95 0.56 11.31
N HIS A 270 -11.20 1.59 10.52
CA HIS A 270 -10.30 1.97 9.43
C HIS A 270 -9.08 2.75 9.91
N GLU A 271 -9.22 3.53 10.96
CA GLU A 271 -8.14 4.35 11.50
C GLU A 271 -8.26 4.45 13.02
N ILE A 272 -7.14 4.28 13.71
CA ILE A 272 -7.03 4.45 15.14
C ILE A 272 -5.83 5.33 15.43
N TYR A 273 -6.05 6.30 16.29
CA TYR A 273 -5.03 7.20 16.79
C TYR A 273 -4.99 7.12 18.31
N GLY A 274 -3.79 7.15 18.89
CA GLY A 274 -3.61 7.14 20.33
C GLY A 274 -2.42 6.28 20.77
N GLU A 275 -2.23 6.17 22.08
CA GLU A 275 -1.15 5.39 22.68
C GLU A 275 -1.29 3.90 22.30
N GLY A 276 -0.19 3.29 21.85
CA GLY A 276 -0.20 1.92 21.31
C GLY A 276 -0.62 1.79 19.85
N TYR A 277 -1.12 2.86 19.22
CA TYR A 277 -1.52 2.93 17.81
C TYR A 277 -0.79 4.04 17.04
N LYS A 278 -1.44 4.67 16.06
CA LYS A 278 -0.87 5.79 15.31
C LYS A 278 -0.84 7.06 16.17
N ASP A 279 0.30 7.76 16.16
CA ASP A 279 0.38 9.09 16.72
C ASP A 279 -0.45 10.07 15.88
N ILE A 280 -1.37 10.81 16.51
CA ILE A 280 -2.21 11.84 15.85
C ILE A 280 -1.34 12.90 15.15
N PHE A 281 -0.15 13.14 15.68
CA PHE A 281 0.80 14.16 15.19
C PHE A 281 1.90 13.57 14.29
N ALA A 282 2.08 12.25 14.25
CA ALA A 282 3.01 11.60 13.36
C ALA A 282 2.40 11.52 11.95
N ASN A 283 2.79 12.49 11.15
CA ASN A 283 2.58 12.53 9.70
C ASN A 283 1.30 13.19 9.17
N LYS A 284 1.32 14.48 9.23
CA LYS A 284 0.94 15.29 8.07
C LYS A 284 2.20 15.43 7.17
N VAL A 285 2.63 14.34 6.50
CA VAL A 285 3.65 14.41 5.45
C VAL A 285 3.16 13.61 4.24
#